data_c3433adb39f1014b84e8078603b3a58c
#
_entry.id   c3433adb39f1014b84e8078603b3a58c
#
_cell.length_a   1.000
_cell.length_b   1.000
_cell.length_c   1.000
_cell.angle_alpha   90.00
_cell.angle_beta   90.00
_cell.angle_gamma   90.00
#
_symmetry.space_group_name_H-M   'P 1'
#
loop_
_entity.id
_entity.type
_entity.pdbx_description
1 polymer ?
#
loop_
_entity_poly.entity_id
_entity_poly.type
_entity_poly.pdbx_seq_one_letter_code
_entity_poly.pdbx_strand_id
1 'polypeptide(L)'
;MAIRNLQGNHGRHVAPNRQLIGSTMIEFPNHSRSYDRTRHAVRFWGHDSAIEASFFINEGALKRLKPDASYDEPGFLNAFDCNRDLICAAAAKIYSRGSRGSYDLVAANF
;
A
#
# COMPACT_ATOMS: atom_id res chain seq x y z
N MET A 1 -26.35 28.77 -1.56
CA MET A 1 -26.03 27.99 -1.53
C MET A 1 -25.43 27.69 -1.41
N ALA A 2 -25.41 28.13 -1.40
CA ALA A 2 -24.80 27.31 -1.36
C ALA A 2 -24.20 27.08 -1.32
N ILE A 3 -24.32 27.36 -1.45
CA ILE A 3 -23.79 26.66 -1.57
C ILE A 3 -23.16 26.37 -1.61
N ARG A 4 -23.45 26.75 -1.76
CA ARG A 4 -22.85 26.07 -2.03
C ARG A 4 -22.12 25.56 -1.98
N ASN A 5 -22.79 26.25 -1.94
CA ASN A 5 -22.05 25.45 -2.09
C ASN A 5 -21.45 25.11 -2.09
N LEU A 6 -21.79 25.46 -2.36
CA LEU A 6 -21.14 24.77 -2.60
C LEU A 6 -20.52 24.30 -2.59
N GLN A 7 -20.80 24.68 -2.85
CA GLN A 7 -20.00 23.92 -3.05
C GLN A 7 -19.46 23.20 -3.04
N GLY A 8 -20.10 24.28 -3.04
CA GLY A 8 -19.40 23.35 -3.34
C GLY A 8 -18.87 22.95 -3.22
N ASN A 9 -19.11 22.89 -3.27
CA ASN A 9 -18.35 22.10 -3.32
C ASN A 9 -18.00 21.70 -3.25
N HIS A 10 -18.14 21.94 -3.66
CA HIS A 10 -17.64 21.12 -3.68
C HIS A 10 -17.14 20.58 -3.75
N GLY A 11 -17.08 21.27 -4.16
CA GLY A 11 -16.44 20.27 -4.40
C GLY A 11 -15.97 19.97 -4.30
N ARG A 12 -15.94 20.17 -4.40
CA ARG A 12 -15.42 19.55 -4.30
C ARG A 12 -14.77 19.33 -4.22
N HIS A 13 -14.68 19.87 -4.33
CA HIS A 13 -13.95 19.21 -4.16
C HIS A 13 -13.24 19.11 -3.98
N VAL A 14 -13.28 19.95 -4.21
CA VAL A 14 -12.36 19.48 -3.97
C VAL A 14 -11.69 19.37 -3.71
N ALA A 15 -11.44 19.83 -3.69
CA ALA A 15 -10.58 19.29 -3.36
C ALA A 15 -9.94 19.17 -3.16
N PRO A 16 -9.65 19.49 -3.02
CA PRO A 16 -8.76 19.07 -2.74
C PRO A 16 -8.10 19.07 -2.31
N ASN A 17 -8.04 19.24 -2.13
CA ASN A 17 -7.19 18.82 -1.69
C ASN A 17 -6.60 18.85 -1.14
N ARG A 18 -6.55 18.93 -1.05
CA ARG A 18 -5.95 18.74 -0.54
C ARG A 18 -5.30 18.68 -0.06
N GLN A 19 -5.14 18.79 0.15
CA GLN A 19 -4.45 18.57 0.67
C GLN A 19 -3.93 18.18 1.15
N LEU A 20 -3.76 18.04 1.18
CA LEU A 20 -3.14 17.63 1.62
C LEU A 20 -2.36 17.35 1.99
N ILE A 21 -2.30 17.36 2.30
CA ILE A 21 -1.51 17.05 2.64
C ILE A 21 -0.64 16.36 2.79
N GLY A 22 -0.36 16.40 3.13
CA GLY A 22 0.62 15.63 3.31
C GLY A 22 0.80 14.62 2.64
N SER A 23 0.35 14.59 2.34
CA SER A 23 0.54 13.57 2.09
C SER A 23 1.31 12.76 1.44
N THR A 24 0.99 11.80 1.33
CA THR A 24 1.90 10.83 0.89
C THR A 24 2.11 10.94 -0.58
N MET A 25 3.35 11.02 -0.94
CA MET A 25 3.75 11.06 -2.33
C MET A 25 4.39 9.74 -2.73
N ILE A 26 4.16 8.68 -1.97
CA ILE A 26 4.80 7.40 -2.27
C ILE A 26 4.14 6.75 -3.47
N GLU A 27 4.97 6.21 -4.36
CA GLU A 27 4.53 5.54 -5.57
C GLU A 27 5.19 4.18 -5.66
N PHE A 28 4.59 3.28 -6.43
CA PHE A 28 5.09 1.91 -6.57
C PHE A 28 5.28 1.57 -8.05
N PRO A 29 6.23 2.24 -8.73
CA PRO A 29 6.45 2.00 -10.16
C PRO A 29 7.16 0.68 -10.44
N ASN A 30 7.91 0.17 -9.47
CA ASN A 30 8.68 -1.05 -9.63
C ASN A 30 7.82 -2.25 -9.23
N HIS A 31 7.59 -3.17 -10.17
CA HIS A 31 6.77 -4.36 -9.92
C HIS A 31 7.57 -5.52 -9.34
N SER A 32 8.85 -5.33 -9.07
CA SER A 32 9.66 -6.36 -8.44
C SER A 32 9.12 -6.68 -7.05
N ARG A 33 9.19 -7.96 -6.72
CA ARG A 33 8.85 -8.44 -5.38
C ARG A 33 9.65 -9.72 -5.14
N SER A 34 9.84 -10.06 -3.88
CA SER A 34 10.55 -11.28 -3.53
C SER A 34 9.97 -11.84 -2.25
N TYR A 35 10.02 -13.17 -2.12
CA TYR A 35 9.59 -13.82 -0.90
C TYR A 35 10.76 -13.85 0.08
N ASP A 36 10.53 -13.32 1.29
CA ASP A 36 11.52 -13.33 2.37
C ASP A 36 11.16 -14.49 3.29
N ARG A 37 11.96 -15.55 3.21
CA ARG A 37 11.70 -16.77 3.97
C ARG A 37 11.83 -16.55 5.48
N THR A 38 12.75 -15.70 5.89
CA THR A 38 12.97 -15.42 7.30
C THR A 38 11.80 -14.68 7.90
N ARG A 39 11.24 -13.73 7.17
CA ARG A 39 10.12 -12.93 7.66
C ARG A 39 8.76 -13.55 7.34
N HIS A 40 8.70 -14.61 6.55
CA HIS A 40 7.46 -15.20 6.08
C HIS A 40 6.57 -14.13 5.42
N ALA A 41 7.15 -13.38 4.51
CA ALA A 41 6.49 -12.23 3.90
C ALA A 41 6.99 -12.01 2.49
N VAL A 42 6.16 -11.33 1.68
CA VAL A 42 6.59 -10.86 0.38
C VAL A 42 7.08 -9.42 0.53
N ARG A 43 8.26 -9.16 0.05
CA ARG A 43 8.89 -7.84 0.08
C ARG A 43 8.65 -7.11 -1.22
N PHE A 44 8.31 -5.84 -1.13
CA PHE A 44 8.17 -4.97 -2.28
C PHE A 44 8.59 -3.55 -1.89
N TRP A 45 8.69 -2.66 -2.85
CA TRP A 45 9.29 -1.34 -2.64
C TRP A 45 8.43 -0.23 -3.18
N GLY A 46 8.44 0.89 -2.46
CA GLY A 46 7.87 2.13 -2.93
C GLY A 46 8.91 3.23 -2.92
N HIS A 47 8.64 4.30 -3.64
CA HIS A 47 9.53 5.44 -3.74
C HIS A 47 8.79 6.74 -3.43
N ASP A 48 9.38 7.56 -2.57
CA ASP A 48 8.90 8.89 -2.24
C ASP A 48 10.04 9.84 -2.65
N SER A 49 9.97 10.37 -3.87
CA SER A 49 11.06 11.08 -4.50
C SER A 49 12.31 10.19 -4.53
N ALA A 50 13.42 10.62 -3.92
CA ALA A 50 14.65 9.85 -3.88
C ALA A 50 14.67 8.82 -2.74
N ILE A 51 13.65 8.81 -1.88
CA ILE A 51 13.61 7.91 -0.73
C ILE A 51 12.95 6.60 -1.13
N GLU A 52 13.65 5.49 -0.91
CA GLU A 52 13.08 4.18 -1.12
C GLU A 52 12.64 3.59 0.21
N ALA A 53 11.43 3.02 0.23
CA ALA A 53 10.91 2.34 1.41
C ALA A 53 10.63 0.89 1.07
N SER A 54 10.96 -0.01 1.99
CA SER A 54 10.68 -1.44 1.85
C SER A 54 9.41 -1.77 2.61
N PHE A 55 8.59 -2.63 2.01
CA PHE A 55 7.34 -3.10 2.61
C PHE A 55 7.34 -4.62 2.62
N PHE A 56 6.82 -5.18 3.70
CA PHE A 56 6.72 -6.63 3.86
C PHE A 56 5.28 -6.96 4.18
N ILE A 57 4.62 -7.73 3.30
CA ILE A 57 3.27 -8.21 3.58
C ILE A 57 3.37 -9.67 3.99
N ASN A 58 2.87 -10.00 5.17
CA ASN A 58 3.06 -11.33 5.73
C ASN A 58 2.09 -12.35 5.11
N GLU A 59 2.40 -13.63 5.37
CA GLU A 59 1.61 -14.74 4.81
C GLU A 59 0.17 -14.69 5.25
N GLY A 60 -0.08 -14.30 6.51
CA GLY A 60 -1.45 -14.18 7.00
C GLY A 60 -2.28 -13.18 6.22
N ALA A 61 -1.69 -12.04 5.90
CA ALA A 61 -2.37 -11.03 5.10
C ALA A 61 -2.63 -11.54 3.67
N LEU A 62 -1.66 -12.22 3.08
CA LEU A 62 -1.80 -12.77 1.73
C LEU A 62 -2.91 -13.83 1.68
N LYS A 63 -2.99 -14.69 2.70
CA LYS A 63 -4.06 -15.69 2.79
C LYS A 63 -5.43 -15.03 2.96
N ARG A 64 -5.48 -13.92 3.68
CA ARG A 64 -6.73 -13.18 3.82
C ARG A 64 -7.20 -12.63 2.48
N LEU A 65 -6.26 -12.13 1.67
CA LEU A 65 -6.59 -11.57 0.36
C LEU A 65 -6.91 -12.62 -0.68
N LYS A 66 -6.28 -13.79 -0.57
CA LYS A 66 -6.47 -14.89 -1.51
C LYS A 66 -6.48 -16.22 -0.75
N PRO A 67 -7.63 -16.56 -0.15
CA PRO A 67 -7.72 -17.75 0.73
C PRO A 67 -7.38 -19.06 0.03
N ASP A 68 -7.56 -19.15 -1.28
CA ASP A 68 -7.28 -20.36 -2.06
C ASP A 68 -5.84 -20.45 -2.55
N ALA A 69 -4.99 -19.48 -2.21
CA ALA A 69 -3.59 -19.53 -2.62
C ALA A 69 -2.88 -20.71 -1.97
N SER A 70 -2.01 -21.37 -2.72
CA SER A 70 -1.20 -22.44 -2.14
C SER A 70 -0.24 -21.86 -1.10
N TYR A 71 0.05 -22.65 -0.06
CA TYR A 71 0.84 -22.18 1.07
C TYR A 71 2.32 -22.45 0.83
N ASP A 72 2.85 -21.81 -0.19
CA ASP A 72 4.25 -21.92 -0.60
C ASP A 72 4.68 -20.64 -1.29
N GLU A 73 5.95 -20.53 -1.61
CA GLU A 73 6.49 -19.31 -2.21
C GLU A 73 5.74 -18.92 -3.50
N PRO A 74 5.55 -19.82 -4.48
CA PRO A 74 4.82 -19.41 -5.68
C PRO A 74 3.39 -18.95 -5.37
N GLY A 75 2.72 -19.60 -4.41
CA GLY A 75 1.38 -19.21 -4.01
C GLY A 75 1.33 -17.83 -3.41
N PHE A 76 2.29 -17.50 -2.55
CA PHE A 76 2.33 -16.18 -1.92
C PHE A 76 2.67 -15.09 -2.94
N LEU A 77 3.60 -15.36 -3.85
CA LEU A 77 3.92 -14.40 -4.91
C LEU A 77 2.73 -14.16 -5.83
N ASN A 78 2.00 -15.23 -6.15
CA ASN A 78 0.80 -15.09 -6.96
C ASN A 78 -0.29 -14.30 -6.23
N ALA A 79 -0.47 -14.56 -4.93
CA ALA A 79 -1.44 -13.82 -4.13
C ALA A 79 -1.10 -12.32 -4.12
N PHE A 80 0.18 -12.00 -4.01
CA PHE A 80 0.63 -10.62 -4.09
C PHE A 80 0.31 -10.01 -5.46
N ASP A 81 0.69 -10.68 -6.53
CA ASP A 81 0.49 -10.16 -7.88
C ASP A 81 -0.99 -9.92 -8.19
N CYS A 82 -1.86 -10.84 -7.74
CA CYS A 82 -3.30 -10.71 -7.97
C CYS A 82 -3.92 -9.54 -7.21
N ASN A 83 -3.30 -9.10 -6.12
CA ASN A 83 -3.85 -8.07 -5.24
C ASN A 83 -2.93 -6.85 -5.11
N ARG A 84 -2.02 -6.68 -6.06
CA ARG A 84 -0.97 -5.67 -5.97
C ARG A 84 -1.51 -4.27 -5.73
N ASP A 85 -2.55 -3.87 -6.45
CA ASP A 85 -3.07 -2.50 -6.31
C ASP A 85 -3.63 -2.26 -4.91
N LEU A 86 -4.35 -3.24 -4.39
CA LEU A 86 -4.90 -3.16 -3.03
C LEU A 86 -3.79 -3.11 -1.99
N ILE A 87 -2.76 -3.92 -2.18
CA ILE A 87 -1.62 -3.98 -1.26
C ILE A 87 -0.85 -2.67 -1.28
N CYS A 88 -0.60 -2.11 -2.45
CA CYS A 88 0.09 -0.83 -2.57
C CYS A 88 -0.72 0.30 -1.95
N ALA A 89 -2.05 0.27 -2.09
CA ALA A 89 -2.90 1.28 -1.46
C ALA A 89 -2.81 1.20 0.07
N ALA A 90 -2.79 -0.01 0.63
CA ALA A 90 -2.64 -0.18 2.07
C ALA A 90 -1.25 0.27 2.53
N ALA A 91 -0.22 -0.03 1.74
CA ALA A 91 1.14 0.38 2.05
C ALA A 91 1.25 1.91 2.08
N ALA A 92 0.60 2.58 1.13
CA ALA A 92 0.62 4.04 1.09
C ALA A 92 0.00 4.64 2.35
N LYS A 93 -1.02 3.99 2.90
CA LYS A 93 -1.69 4.48 4.11
C LYS A 93 -0.80 4.43 5.34
N ILE A 94 0.06 3.42 5.45
CA ILE A 94 0.91 3.28 6.63
C ILE A 94 2.26 3.96 6.46
N TYR A 95 2.59 4.40 5.26
CA TYR A 95 3.85 5.05 5.01
C TYR A 95 3.89 6.43 5.67
N SER A 96 5.04 6.75 6.28
CA SER A 96 5.26 8.07 6.86
C SER A 96 6.70 8.46 6.60
N ARG A 97 6.88 9.55 5.84
CA ARG A 97 8.20 9.99 5.42
C ARG A 97 9.11 10.19 6.63
N GLY A 98 10.29 9.59 6.57
CA GLY A 98 11.33 9.79 7.56
C GLY A 98 11.14 9.03 8.86
N SER A 99 10.04 8.27 9.01
CA SER A 99 9.80 7.60 10.27
C SER A 99 10.51 6.25 10.38
N ARG A 100 10.65 5.52 9.27
CA ARG A 100 11.36 4.23 9.28
C ARG A 100 11.71 3.81 7.86
N GLY A 101 12.65 2.86 7.75
CA GLY A 101 13.09 2.34 6.45
C GLY A 101 12.27 1.20 5.93
N SER A 102 11.51 0.51 6.80
CA SER A 102 10.67 -0.61 6.39
C SER A 102 9.36 -0.61 7.15
N TYR A 103 8.34 -1.23 6.54
CA TYR A 103 6.99 -1.26 7.06
C TYR A 103 6.42 -2.66 6.90
N ASP A 104 5.61 -3.08 7.86
CA ASP A 104 4.97 -4.39 7.84
C ASP A 104 3.47 -4.24 7.61
N LEU A 105 2.95 -5.04 6.68
CA LEU A 105 1.52 -5.15 6.43
C LEU A 105 1.07 -6.51 6.96
N VAL A 106 0.03 -6.48 7.78
CA VAL A 106 -0.51 -7.68 8.41
C VAL A 106 -1.99 -7.80 8.05
N ALA A 107 -2.59 -8.94 8.42
CA ALA A 107 -3.98 -9.21 8.07
C ALA A 107 -4.92 -8.09 8.51
N ALA A 108 -4.65 -7.45 9.65
CA ALA A 108 -5.48 -6.37 10.16
C ALA A 108 -5.51 -5.14 9.24
N ASN A 109 -4.55 -5.01 8.33
CA ASN A 109 -4.52 -3.90 7.37
C ASN A 109 -5.52 -4.12 6.23
N PHE A 110 -6.12 -5.27 6.16
CA PHE A 110 -7.07 -5.64 5.11
C PHE A 110 -8.36 -6.18 5.72
#